data_05775c872e4717274d086cc3fe16e734
#
_entry.id   05775c872e4717274d086cc3fe16e734
#
_cell.length_a   1.000
_cell.length_b   1.000
_cell.length_c   1.000
_cell.angle_alpha   90.00
_cell.angle_beta   90.00
_cell.angle_gamma   90.00
#
_symmetry.space_group_name_H-M   'P 1'
#
loop_
_entity.id
_entity.type
_entity.pdbx_description
1 polymer ?
#
loop_
_entity_poly.entity_id
_entity_poly.type
_entity_poly.pdbx_seq_one_letter_code
_entity_poly.pdbx_strand_id
1 'polypeptide(L)'
;PEIGGVVHTHSTYATAWAQAGCDIPNIGTTHADYFHDAIPCTADMTKEEVEGAYELETGNVIVKRFEGLNPVHTPGVLVKNHGPFSWGKDAHEAVHNAVVMEQVAKMASIAYAVNPNLTMNPLLIEKHFSRKHGPNAYYGQK
;
A
#
# COMPACT_ATOMS: atom_id res chain seq x y z
N PRO A 1 16.67 -7.09 -4.33
CA PRO A 1 17.78 -6.95 -3.35
C PRO A 1 17.48 -5.91 -2.26
N GLU A 2 16.56 -4.97 -2.51
CA GLU A 2 16.14 -3.94 -1.54
C GLU A 2 15.00 -4.40 -0.63
N ILE A 3 14.35 -5.50 -0.95
CA ILE A 3 13.23 -6.08 -0.18
C ILE A 3 13.75 -7.33 0.53
N GLY A 4 13.76 -7.28 1.87
CA GLY A 4 14.23 -8.37 2.72
C GLY A 4 13.14 -9.02 3.58
N GLY A 5 11.92 -8.48 3.55
CA GLY A 5 10.78 -9.04 4.29
C GLY A 5 9.46 -8.74 3.59
N VAL A 6 8.53 -9.69 3.67
CA VAL A 6 7.16 -9.56 3.15
C VAL A 6 6.18 -10.02 4.24
N VAL A 7 5.09 -9.28 4.42
CA VAL A 7 4.04 -9.60 5.37
C VAL A 7 2.69 -9.61 4.65
N HIS A 8 1.90 -10.61 4.95
CA HIS A 8 0.51 -10.71 4.50
C HIS A 8 -0.42 -10.82 5.70
N THR A 9 -1.49 -10.07 5.70
CA THR A 9 -2.52 -10.10 6.75
C THR A 9 -3.91 -10.08 6.13
N HIS A 10 -4.92 -10.28 6.98
CA HIS A 10 -6.31 -10.00 6.67
C HIS A 10 -6.84 -8.94 7.65
N SER A 11 -6.09 -7.88 7.85
CA SER A 11 -6.49 -6.77 8.72
C SER A 11 -7.75 -6.09 8.20
N THR A 12 -8.61 -5.66 9.11
CA THR A 12 -10.00 -5.33 8.82
C THR A 12 -10.18 -4.26 7.73
N TYR A 13 -9.56 -3.11 7.90
CA TYR A 13 -9.78 -1.99 6.98
C TYR A 13 -9.05 -2.16 5.64
N ALA A 14 -7.81 -2.60 5.67
CA ALA A 14 -7.06 -2.86 4.43
C ALA A 14 -7.73 -3.97 3.61
N THR A 15 -8.19 -5.04 4.27
CA THR A 15 -8.94 -6.12 3.62
C THR A 15 -10.27 -5.62 3.06
N ALA A 16 -10.99 -4.75 3.77
CA ALA A 16 -12.22 -4.15 3.28
C ALA A 16 -11.99 -3.37 1.97
N TRP A 17 -10.92 -2.59 1.87
CA TRP A 17 -10.56 -1.90 0.63
C TRP A 17 -10.21 -2.89 -0.49
N ALA A 18 -9.49 -3.97 -0.16
CA ALA A 18 -9.21 -5.05 -1.13
C ALA A 18 -10.50 -5.71 -1.63
N GLN A 19 -11.45 -5.98 -0.75
CA GLN A 19 -12.77 -6.53 -1.09
C GLN A 19 -13.59 -5.56 -1.97
N ALA A 20 -13.46 -4.25 -1.71
CA ALA A 20 -14.08 -3.21 -2.53
C ALA A 20 -13.41 -3.09 -3.91
N GLY A 21 -12.20 -3.64 -4.08
CA GLY A 21 -11.46 -3.57 -5.33
C GLY A 21 -10.93 -2.17 -5.66
N CYS A 22 -10.66 -1.36 -4.65
CA CYS A 22 -10.23 0.02 -4.79
C CYS A 22 -8.84 0.26 -4.22
N ASP A 23 -8.04 1.07 -4.90
CA ASP A 23 -6.81 1.61 -4.35
C ASP A 23 -7.12 2.46 -3.11
N ILE A 24 -6.24 2.46 -2.12
CA ILE A 24 -6.35 3.40 -1.00
C ILE A 24 -5.68 4.72 -1.44
N PRO A 25 -6.45 5.79 -1.67
CA PRO A 25 -5.89 7.04 -2.16
C PRO A 25 -5.06 7.73 -1.08
N ASN A 26 -4.01 8.44 -1.51
CA ASN A 26 -3.16 9.21 -0.60
C ASN A 26 -3.85 10.54 -0.27
N ILE A 27 -4.52 10.58 0.88
CA ILE A 27 -5.33 11.73 1.31
C ILE A 27 -4.86 12.36 2.61
N GLY A 28 -3.70 11.98 3.11
CA GLY A 28 -3.21 12.52 4.38
C GLY A 28 -1.70 12.38 4.53
N THR A 29 -1.15 13.14 5.47
CA THR A 29 0.29 13.19 5.69
C THR A 29 0.84 11.90 6.32
N THR A 30 0.04 11.18 7.09
CA THR A 30 0.43 9.85 7.61
C THR A 30 0.67 8.87 6.47
N HIS A 31 -0.23 8.82 5.49
CA HIS A 31 -0.04 8.00 4.28
C HIS A 31 1.21 8.45 3.52
N ALA A 32 1.35 9.76 3.27
CA ALA A 32 2.45 10.33 2.51
C ALA A 32 3.83 10.09 3.17
N ASP A 33 3.89 9.97 4.48
CA ASP A 33 5.12 9.68 5.19
C ASP A 33 5.72 8.30 4.84
N TYR A 34 4.90 7.33 4.45
CA TYR A 34 5.31 5.94 4.22
C TYR A 34 5.09 5.44 2.80
N PHE A 35 4.15 6.00 2.08
CA PHE A 35 3.78 5.62 0.72
C PHE A 35 3.66 6.88 -0.14
N HIS A 36 4.42 6.93 -1.23
CA HIS A 36 4.36 8.08 -2.14
C HIS A 36 3.04 8.13 -2.90
N ASP A 37 2.65 6.99 -3.48
CA ASP A 37 1.43 6.88 -4.28
C ASP A 37 0.25 6.34 -3.47
N ALA A 38 -0.92 6.27 -4.10
CA ALA A 38 -2.01 5.46 -3.58
C ALA A 38 -1.52 4.02 -3.34
N ILE A 39 -2.05 3.35 -2.34
CA ILE A 39 -1.77 1.91 -2.15
C ILE A 39 -2.58 1.16 -3.20
N PRO A 40 -1.92 0.51 -4.18
CA PRO A 40 -2.61 -0.05 -5.33
C PRO A 40 -3.38 -1.32 -4.98
N CYS A 41 -4.49 -1.55 -5.68
CA CYS A 41 -5.23 -2.80 -5.67
C CYS A 41 -4.98 -3.55 -6.99
N THR A 42 -4.78 -4.86 -6.92
CA THR A 42 -4.57 -5.68 -8.11
C THR A 42 -5.86 -5.83 -8.93
N ALA A 43 -5.73 -6.25 -10.19
CA ALA A 43 -6.86 -6.72 -10.98
C ALA A 43 -7.41 -8.03 -10.41
N ASP A 44 -8.60 -8.45 -10.87
CA ASP A 44 -9.11 -9.78 -10.62
C ASP A 44 -8.16 -10.85 -11.15
N MET A 45 -8.06 -11.95 -10.44
CA MET A 45 -7.39 -13.14 -10.95
C MET A 45 -8.29 -13.87 -11.96
N THR A 46 -7.69 -14.38 -13.03
CA THR A 46 -8.40 -15.20 -14.00
C THR A 46 -8.71 -16.58 -13.43
N LYS A 47 -9.62 -17.31 -14.12
CA LYS A 47 -9.93 -18.70 -13.75
C LYS A 47 -8.67 -19.56 -13.73
N GLU A 48 -7.83 -19.44 -14.74
CA GLU A 48 -6.59 -20.20 -14.87
C GLU A 48 -5.60 -19.90 -13.74
N GLU A 49 -5.52 -18.63 -13.32
CA GLU A 49 -4.68 -18.22 -12.19
C GLU A 49 -5.19 -18.78 -10.86
N VAL A 50 -6.50 -18.76 -10.64
CA VAL A 50 -7.12 -19.29 -9.41
C VAL A 50 -7.00 -20.81 -9.32
N GLU A 51 -7.23 -21.52 -10.43
CA GLU A 51 -7.23 -22.99 -10.47
C GLU A 51 -5.83 -23.59 -10.64
N GLY A 52 -4.84 -22.80 -11.02
CA GLY A 52 -3.46 -23.21 -11.24
C GLY A 52 -2.60 -23.11 -9.98
N ALA A 53 -1.37 -22.61 -10.15
CA ALA A 53 -0.43 -22.35 -9.05
C ALA A 53 -0.84 -21.06 -8.31
N TYR A 54 -1.88 -21.14 -7.52
CA TYR A 54 -2.57 -19.99 -6.91
C TYR A 54 -1.64 -19.03 -6.18
N GLU A 55 -0.75 -19.53 -5.34
CA GLU A 55 0.18 -18.68 -4.58
C GLU A 55 1.19 -17.97 -5.49
N LEU A 56 1.69 -18.67 -6.50
CA LEU A 56 2.58 -18.07 -7.51
C LEU A 56 1.84 -17.01 -8.31
N GLU A 57 0.63 -17.31 -8.76
CA GLU A 57 -0.19 -16.39 -9.55
C GLU A 57 -0.62 -15.16 -8.72
N THR A 58 -0.82 -15.32 -7.42
CA THR A 58 -1.02 -14.19 -6.50
C THR A 58 0.19 -13.26 -6.52
N GLY A 59 1.40 -13.81 -6.48
CA GLY A 59 2.63 -13.04 -6.64
C GLY A 59 2.70 -12.35 -8.00
N ASN A 60 2.33 -13.05 -9.07
CA ASN A 60 2.38 -12.51 -10.43
C ASN A 60 1.41 -11.33 -10.64
N VAL A 61 0.20 -11.37 -10.08
CA VAL A 61 -0.74 -10.23 -10.19
C VAL A 61 -0.23 -9.02 -9.41
N ILE A 62 0.49 -9.23 -8.30
CA ILE A 62 1.16 -8.15 -7.57
C ILE A 62 2.25 -7.50 -8.44
N VAL A 63 3.14 -8.31 -9.00
CA VAL A 63 4.22 -7.83 -9.88
C VAL A 63 3.66 -7.05 -11.05
N LYS A 64 2.62 -7.58 -11.68
CA LYS A 64 1.93 -6.91 -12.81
C LYS A 64 1.36 -5.55 -12.40
N ARG A 65 0.74 -5.47 -11.21
CA ARG A 65 0.18 -4.19 -10.73
C ARG A 65 1.25 -3.14 -10.48
N PHE A 66 2.47 -3.56 -10.21
CA PHE A 66 3.60 -2.65 -9.97
C PHE A 66 4.34 -2.22 -11.22
N GLU A 67 3.92 -2.63 -12.41
CA GLU A 67 4.46 -2.07 -13.66
C GLU A 67 4.26 -0.55 -13.67
N GLY A 68 5.37 0.21 -13.74
CA GLY A 68 5.36 1.67 -13.67
C GLY A 68 5.33 2.26 -12.24
N LEU A 69 5.30 1.44 -11.20
CA LEU A 69 5.37 1.87 -9.80
C LEU A 69 6.71 1.48 -9.16
N ASN A 70 7.17 2.29 -8.21
CA ASN A 70 8.37 1.99 -7.45
C ASN A 70 7.99 1.24 -6.16
N PRO A 71 8.35 -0.05 -6.01
CA PRO A 71 7.97 -0.83 -4.83
C PRO A 71 8.70 -0.42 -3.55
N VAL A 72 9.78 0.36 -3.65
CA VAL A 72 10.45 0.93 -2.47
C VAL A 72 9.69 2.16 -1.96
N HIS A 73 9.15 2.97 -2.86
CA HIS A 73 8.38 4.17 -2.51
C HIS A 73 6.92 3.88 -2.17
N THR A 74 6.40 2.74 -2.59
CA THR A 74 5.04 2.27 -2.28
C THR A 74 5.13 0.81 -1.84
N PRO A 75 5.53 0.56 -0.56
CA PRO A 75 5.88 -0.78 -0.10
C PRO A 75 4.68 -1.62 0.34
N GLY A 76 3.62 -1.64 -0.44
CA GLY A 76 2.44 -2.43 -0.15
C GLY A 76 1.43 -2.46 -1.29
N VAL A 77 0.54 -3.43 -1.24
CA VAL A 77 -0.48 -3.70 -2.25
C VAL A 77 -1.70 -4.35 -1.62
N LEU A 78 -2.86 -4.14 -2.22
CA LEU A 78 -4.08 -4.90 -1.92
C LEU A 78 -4.28 -5.93 -3.03
N VAL A 79 -4.37 -7.20 -2.68
CA VAL A 79 -4.82 -8.22 -3.64
C VAL A 79 -6.34 -8.24 -3.61
N LYS A 80 -6.96 -7.95 -4.75
CA LYS A 80 -8.42 -7.80 -4.87
C LYS A 80 -9.16 -9.00 -4.29
N ASN A 81 -10.18 -8.73 -3.50
CA ASN A 81 -10.99 -9.68 -2.75
C ASN A 81 -10.26 -10.50 -1.68
N HIS A 82 -8.97 -10.26 -1.46
CA HIS A 82 -8.15 -11.07 -0.56
C HIS A 82 -7.66 -10.26 0.65
N GLY A 83 -6.70 -9.38 0.45
CA GLY A 83 -6.15 -8.59 1.54
C GLY A 83 -4.81 -7.93 1.21
N PRO A 84 -4.20 -7.27 2.21
CA PRO A 84 -2.96 -6.53 2.02
C PRO A 84 -1.71 -7.41 2.06
N PHE A 85 -0.73 -7.02 1.27
CA PHE A 85 0.66 -7.46 1.35
C PHE A 85 1.52 -6.21 1.53
N SER A 86 2.52 -6.28 2.40
CA SER A 86 3.49 -5.21 2.59
C SER A 86 4.90 -5.78 2.62
N TRP A 87 5.88 -4.94 2.39
CA TRP A 87 7.29 -5.34 2.40
C TRP A 87 8.17 -4.20 2.91
N GLY A 88 9.43 -4.51 3.11
CA GLY A 88 10.45 -3.58 3.53
C GLY A 88 11.83 -4.20 3.41
N LYS A 89 12.85 -3.47 3.84
CA LYS A 89 14.26 -3.93 3.81
C LYS A 89 14.49 -5.16 4.71
N ASP A 90 13.62 -5.34 5.71
CA ASP A 90 13.63 -6.45 6.65
C ASP A 90 12.21 -6.76 7.15
N ALA A 91 12.07 -7.80 7.95
CA ALA A 91 10.78 -8.22 8.50
C ALA A 91 10.16 -7.14 9.40
N HIS A 92 10.97 -6.42 10.16
CA HIS A 92 10.49 -5.36 11.05
C HIS A 92 9.84 -4.22 10.25
N GLU A 93 10.48 -3.74 9.20
CA GLU A 93 9.94 -2.69 8.34
C GLU A 93 8.69 -3.19 7.59
N ALA A 94 8.68 -4.44 7.12
CA ALA A 94 7.51 -5.02 6.48
C ALA A 94 6.28 -5.06 7.40
N VAL A 95 6.47 -5.43 8.67
CA VAL A 95 5.40 -5.41 9.70
C VAL A 95 4.97 -3.98 9.99
N HIS A 96 5.90 -3.05 10.12
CA HIS A 96 5.59 -1.64 10.34
C HIS A 96 4.72 -1.08 9.20
N ASN A 97 5.08 -1.38 7.97
CA ASN A 97 4.31 -0.97 6.80
C ASN A 97 2.91 -1.61 6.77
N ALA A 98 2.76 -2.85 7.25
CA ALA A 98 1.44 -3.48 7.39
C ALA A 98 0.57 -2.72 8.39
N VAL A 99 1.12 -2.30 9.51
CA VAL A 99 0.41 -1.50 10.53
C VAL A 99 -0.01 -0.15 9.94
N VAL A 100 0.89 0.51 9.21
CA VAL A 100 0.58 1.79 8.55
C VAL A 100 -0.53 1.61 7.52
N MET A 101 -0.49 0.55 6.70
CA MET A 101 -1.53 0.26 5.72
C MET A 101 -2.91 0.14 6.37
N GLU A 102 -3.00 -0.59 7.48
CA GLU A 102 -4.27 -0.74 8.20
C GLU A 102 -4.78 0.60 8.74
N GLN A 103 -3.90 1.42 9.31
CA GLN A 103 -4.29 2.71 9.86
C GLN A 103 -4.71 3.71 8.77
N VAL A 104 -3.98 3.78 7.65
CA VAL A 104 -4.38 4.71 6.57
C VAL A 104 -5.64 4.23 5.84
N ALA A 105 -5.86 2.93 5.73
CA ALA A 105 -7.11 2.37 5.23
C ALA A 105 -8.30 2.77 6.12
N LYS A 106 -8.13 2.67 7.42
CA LYS A 106 -9.13 3.11 8.42
C LYS A 106 -9.40 4.61 8.31
N MET A 107 -8.34 5.42 8.29
CA MET A 107 -8.46 6.89 8.15
C MET A 107 -9.17 7.27 6.87
N ALA A 108 -8.83 6.64 5.74
CA ALA A 108 -9.48 6.89 4.46
C ALA A 108 -10.97 6.55 4.49
N SER A 109 -11.34 5.40 5.07
CA SER A 109 -12.74 4.99 5.23
C SER A 109 -13.54 6.01 6.01
N ILE A 110 -13.01 6.48 7.13
CA ILE A 110 -13.65 7.47 7.99
C ILE A 110 -13.72 8.84 7.30
N ALA A 111 -12.62 9.28 6.68
CA ALA A 111 -12.55 10.58 6.01
C ALA A 111 -13.56 10.68 4.86
N TYR A 112 -13.69 9.65 4.03
CA TYR A 112 -14.69 9.63 2.95
C TYR A 112 -16.14 9.54 3.46
N ALA A 113 -16.35 8.93 4.63
CA ALA A 113 -17.67 8.95 5.26
C ALA A 113 -18.04 10.35 5.76
N VAL A 114 -17.05 11.11 6.24
CA VAL A 114 -17.26 12.50 6.69
C VAL A 114 -17.42 13.46 5.51
N ASN A 115 -16.59 13.32 4.47
CA ASN A 115 -16.62 14.15 3.27
C ASN A 115 -16.29 13.32 2.03
N PRO A 116 -17.31 12.85 1.26
CA PRO A 116 -17.07 12.04 0.07
C PRO A 116 -16.37 12.81 -1.07
N ASN A 117 -16.29 14.14 -0.99
CA ASN A 117 -15.68 15.01 -1.99
C ASN A 117 -14.33 15.60 -1.52
N LEU A 118 -13.71 14.96 -0.52
CA LEU A 118 -12.42 15.43 -0.01
C LEU A 118 -11.36 15.50 -1.11
N THR A 119 -10.39 16.40 -0.93
CA THR A 119 -9.24 16.56 -1.82
C THR A 119 -7.95 16.54 -1.01
N MET A 120 -6.84 16.18 -1.65
CA MET A 120 -5.50 16.20 -1.07
C MET A 120 -4.63 17.21 -1.79
N ASN A 121 -3.93 18.04 -1.03
CA ASN A 121 -2.93 18.93 -1.58
C ASN A 121 -1.67 18.13 -1.97
N PRO A 122 -1.34 18.02 -3.27
CA PRO A 122 -0.18 17.22 -3.71
C PRO A 122 1.15 17.75 -3.20
N LEU A 123 1.25 19.03 -2.85
CA LEU A 123 2.46 19.59 -2.27
C LEU A 123 2.76 19.00 -0.88
N LEU A 124 1.72 18.63 -0.12
CA LEU A 124 1.89 17.97 1.17
C LEU A 124 2.40 16.54 0.99
N ILE A 125 1.97 15.83 -0.05
CA ILE A 125 2.48 14.49 -0.37
C ILE A 125 3.98 14.56 -0.59
N GLU A 126 4.44 15.44 -1.48
CA GLU A 126 5.85 15.60 -1.79
C GLU A 126 6.65 16.03 -0.56
N LYS A 127 6.14 16.97 0.21
CA LYS A 127 6.80 17.45 1.43
C LYS A 127 7.01 16.34 2.45
N HIS A 128 5.95 15.59 2.76
CA HIS A 128 6.01 14.54 3.79
C HIS A 128 6.80 13.34 3.33
N PHE A 129 6.66 12.92 2.08
CA PHE A 129 7.42 11.80 1.56
C PHE A 129 8.92 12.11 1.50
N SER A 130 9.30 13.26 0.92
CA SER A 130 10.71 13.61 0.71
C SER A 130 11.47 13.90 2.00
N ARG A 131 10.80 14.36 3.07
CA ARG A 131 11.48 14.57 4.37
C ARG A 131 11.93 13.29 5.05
N LYS A 132 11.36 12.13 4.70
CA LYS A 132 11.71 10.79 5.22
C LYS A 132 12.49 9.95 4.23
N HIS A 133 12.38 10.24 2.93
CA HIS A 133 12.92 9.45 1.85
C HIS A 133 13.72 10.33 0.88
N GLY A 134 14.73 9.73 0.23
CA GLY A 134 15.55 10.41 -0.75
C GLY A 134 16.75 11.14 -0.15
N PRO A 135 17.51 11.89 -1.01
CA PRO A 135 18.81 12.44 -0.63
C PRO A 135 18.75 13.58 0.40
N ASN A 136 17.60 14.23 0.53
CA ASN A 136 17.40 15.35 1.45
C ASN A 136 16.54 14.99 2.66
N ALA A 137 16.42 13.72 2.97
CA ALA A 137 15.65 13.23 4.12
C ALA A 137 16.23 13.75 5.44
N TYR A 138 15.36 14.23 6.33
CA TYR A 138 15.79 14.80 7.61
C TYR A 138 14.89 14.41 8.79
N TYR A 139 13.85 13.60 8.56
CA TYR A 139 12.88 13.20 9.56
C TYR A 139 12.72 11.68 9.58
N GLY A 140 12.79 11.08 10.77
CA GLY A 140 12.55 9.66 10.92
C GLY A 140 13.71 8.74 10.52
N GLN A 141 14.94 9.25 10.43
CA GLN A 141 16.14 8.46 10.08
C GLN A 141 16.86 7.86 11.29
N LYS A 142 16.31 7.97 12.47
CA LYS A 142 16.91 7.39 13.69
C LYS A 142 16.33 6.03 14.00
#